data_1da4ac54ee7ffbd8146d33689edfe4cc
#
_entry.id   1da4ac54ee7ffbd8146d33689edfe4cc
#
_cell.length_a   1.000
_cell.length_b   1.000
_cell.length_c   1.000
_cell.angle_alpha   90.00
_cell.angle_beta   90.00
_cell.angle_gamma   90.00
#
_symmetry.space_group_name_H-M   'P 1'
#
loop_
_entity.id
_entity.type
_entity.pdbx_description
1 polymer ?
#
loop_
_entity_poly.entity_id
_entity_poly.type
_entity_poly.pdbx_seq_one_letter_code
_entity_poly.pdbx_strand_id
1 'polypeptide(L)'
;VVARIPREGAKTKDITGGLPRVAELFEARRPKDHAIIAEVDGYVRFGRDYKNKRRISIEPADESLELVEYMVPKGKHIPVAEGDFVQKGDYIMDGNPAPHDILAIMGIEALANYMIDEVQDVYRLQGVKINDKHIEVIVRQMLQKWEIAESGDTTLLKGEHVDKAEFDAANEKALSKGGRPAQGEPILLGITKASLQTRSFISAASFQETTRVLTEASVQGKR
;
A
#
# COMPACT_ATOMS: atom_id res chain seq x y z
N VAL A 1 33.00 5.14 -33.97
CA VAL A 1 31.87 4.77 -33.08
C VAL A 1 31.31 3.50 -33.61
N VAL A 2 31.55 2.37 -32.96
CA VAL A 2 31.15 1.04 -33.41
C VAL A 2 29.70 0.73 -33.02
N ALA A 3 29.26 1.24 -31.89
CA ALA A 3 27.86 1.22 -31.47
C ALA A 3 27.61 2.35 -30.48
N ARG A 4 26.45 2.98 -30.58
CA ARG A 4 25.94 3.87 -29.56
C ARG A 4 24.95 3.05 -28.75
N ILE A 5 25.40 2.55 -27.62
CA ILE A 5 24.45 2.00 -26.64
C ILE A 5 23.64 3.20 -26.18
N PRO A 6 22.31 3.27 -26.46
CA PRO A 6 21.49 4.24 -25.77
C PRO A 6 21.75 3.92 -24.28
N ARG A 7 22.41 4.81 -23.56
CA ARG A 7 22.12 4.88 -22.14
C ARG A 7 20.64 5.03 -22.14
N GLU A 8 19.94 4.05 -21.61
CA GLU A 8 18.60 4.30 -21.12
C GLU A 8 18.77 5.54 -20.28
N GLY A 9 18.48 6.69 -20.93
CA GLY A 9 18.41 7.93 -20.20
C GLY A 9 17.49 7.53 -19.09
N ALA A 10 17.94 7.67 -17.85
CA ALA A 10 17.05 7.66 -16.74
C ALA A 10 15.87 8.42 -17.29
N LYS A 11 14.80 7.69 -17.70
CA LYS A 11 13.52 8.30 -18.03
C LYS A 11 13.42 9.26 -16.90
N THR A 12 13.43 10.55 -17.21
CA THR A 12 13.20 11.59 -16.24
C THR A 12 11.97 11.11 -15.51
N LYS A 13 12.21 10.24 -14.55
CA LYS A 13 11.21 9.81 -13.58
C LYS A 13 10.94 11.10 -12.90
N ASP A 14 10.01 11.74 -13.51
CA ASP A 14 9.27 12.88 -13.11
C ASP A 14 9.96 13.78 -12.06
N ILE A 15 9.82 15.07 -12.26
CA ILE A 15 10.22 16.17 -11.37
C ILE A 15 9.95 15.92 -9.86
N THR A 16 9.19 14.89 -9.51
CA THR A 16 9.01 14.29 -8.17
C THR A 16 10.08 13.24 -7.80
N GLY A 17 11.12 13.07 -8.58
CA GLY A 17 12.28 12.25 -8.21
C GLY A 17 13.10 12.93 -7.12
N GLY A 18 13.66 12.15 -6.21
CA GLY A 18 14.49 12.62 -5.11
C GLY A 18 13.78 12.66 -3.76
N LEU A 19 14.19 13.55 -2.87
CA LEU A 19 13.66 13.65 -1.49
C LEU A 19 12.12 13.80 -1.41
N PRO A 20 11.44 14.54 -2.29
CA PRO A 20 9.97 14.57 -2.31
C PRO A 20 9.33 13.20 -2.51
N ARG A 21 9.95 12.31 -3.32
CA ARG A 21 9.46 10.95 -3.52
C ARG A 21 9.57 10.10 -2.24
N VAL A 22 10.66 10.26 -1.50
CA VAL A 22 10.83 9.58 -0.21
C VAL A 22 9.76 10.01 0.80
N ALA A 23 9.47 11.31 0.86
CA ALA A 23 8.39 11.83 1.72
C ALA A 23 7.01 11.30 1.30
N GLU A 24 6.74 11.21 0.00
CA GLU A 24 5.50 10.64 -0.55
C GLU A 24 5.33 9.17 -0.17
N LEU A 25 6.41 8.38 -0.28
CA LEU A 25 6.41 6.97 0.09
C LEU A 25 6.15 6.77 1.60
N PHE A 26 6.87 7.50 2.47
CA PHE A 26 6.68 7.38 3.91
C PHE A 26 5.34 7.91 4.41
N GLU A 27 4.72 8.86 3.72
CA GLU A 27 3.35 9.29 4.01
C GLU A 27 2.28 8.40 3.36
N ALA A 28 2.70 7.35 2.64
CA ALA A 28 1.82 6.44 1.92
C ALA A 28 0.82 7.17 1.01
N ARG A 29 1.27 8.25 0.36
CA ARG A 29 0.41 9.03 -0.54
C ARG A 29 0.24 8.30 -1.87
N ARG A 30 -0.95 8.42 -2.45
CA ARG A 30 -1.20 7.90 -3.78
C ARG A 30 -0.47 8.75 -4.81
N PRO A 31 0.39 8.16 -5.69
CA PRO A 31 1.10 8.88 -6.73
C PRO A 31 0.12 9.54 -7.70
N LYS A 32 0.50 10.71 -8.25
CA LYS A 32 -0.30 11.39 -9.30
C LYS A 32 -0.40 10.53 -10.56
N ASP A 33 0.71 9.92 -10.97
CA ASP A 33 0.82 8.97 -12.06
C ASP A 33 0.83 7.54 -11.52
N HIS A 34 -0.29 7.14 -10.91
CA HIS A 34 -0.42 5.79 -10.38
C HIS A 34 -0.49 4.76 -11.50
N ALA A 35 0.21 3.64 -11.34
CA ALA A 35 0.05 2.46 -12.16
C ALA A 35 -1.23 1.71 -11.77
N ILE A 36 -1.73 0.91 -12.69
CA ILE A 36 -2.78 -0.08 -12.41
C ILE A 36 -2.12 -1.44 -12.48
N ILE A 37 -2.26 -2.23 -11.45
CA ILE A 37 -1.76 -3.60 -11.33
C ILE A 37 -2.91 -4.60 -11.32
N ALA A 38 -2.65 -5.80 -11.84
CA ALA A 38 -3.65 -6.86 -11.92
C ALA A 38 -4.00 -7.39 -10.53
N GLU A 39 -5.28 -7.47 -10.23
CA GLU A 39 -5.79 -8.01 -8.95
C GLU A 39 -5.94 -9.54 -8.99
N VAL A 40 -6.12 -10.10 -10.18
CA VAL A 40 -6.35 -11.53 -10.41
C VAL A 40 -5.50 -12.05 -11.57
N ASP A 41 -5.22 -13.35 -11.56
CA ASP A 41 -4.59 -14.04 -12.66
C ASP A 41 -5.62 -14.29 -13.78
N GLY A 42 -5.29 -13.94 -15.02
CA GLY A 42 -6.24 -14.14 -16.10
C GLY A 42 -5.78 -13.59 -17.45
N TYR A 43 -6.70 -13.62 -18.41
CA TYR A 43 -6.48 -13.15 -19.76
C TYR A 43 -7.01 -11.75 -19.96
N VAL A 44 -6.21 -10.89 -20.58
CA VAL A 44 -6.56 -9.50 -20.88
C VAL A 44 -7.54 -9.44 -22.04
N ARG A 45 -8.64 -8.68 -21.87
CA ARG A 45 -9.61 -8.36 -22.90
C ARG A 45 -9.80 -6.86 -23.00
N PHE A 46 -9.80 -6.32 -24.21
CA PHE A 46 -10.13 -4.91 -24.45
C PHE A 46 -11.61 -4.75 -24.72
N GLY A 47 -12.27 -3.97 -23.89
CA GLY A 47 -13.69 -3.62 -24.06
C GLY A 47 -13.88 -2.34 -24.89
N ARG A 48 -15.15 -1.97 -25.07
CA ARG A 48 -15.48 -0.71 -25.78
C ARG A 48 -15.03 0.49 -24.96
N ASP A 49 -14.34 1.42 -25.62
CA ASP A 49 -13.94 2.67 -25.01
C ASP A 49 -15.14 3.46 -24.49
N TYR A 50 -15.02 4.01 -23.29
CA TYR A 50 -16.03 4.87 -22.72
C TYR A 50 -15.47 6.27 -22.50
N LYS A 51 -16.03 7.26 -23.23
CA LYS A 51 -15.52 8.65 -23.25
C LYS A 51 -14.02 8.67 -23.59
N ASN A 52 -13.19 9.23 -22.67
CA ASN A 52 -11.73 9.33 -22.84
C ASN A 52 -10.96 8.22 -22.11
N LYS A 53 -11.60 7.08 -21.79
CA LYS A 53 -10.98 5.95 -21.10
C LYS A 53 -11.10 4.68 -21.95
N ARG A 54 -10.04 3.88 -21.94
CA ARG A 54 -10.07 2.51 -22.46
C ARG A 54 -10.54 1.59 -21.34
N ARG A 55 -11.44 0.68 -21.68
CA ARG A 55 -11.86 -0.38 -20.78
C ARG A 55 -10.99 -1.59 -21.03
N ILE A 56 -10.33 -2.06 -19.98
CA ILE A 56 -9.54 -3.29 -19.98
C ILE A 56 -10.20 -4.19 -18.94
N SER A 57 -10.52 -5.42 -19.30
CA SER A 57 -11.03 -6.42 -18.38
C SER A 57 -10.07 -7.58 -18.30
N ILE A 58 -9.95 -8.17 -17.14
CA ILE A 58 -9.23 -9.43 -16.93
C ILE A 58 -10.29 -10.52 -16.73
N GLU A 59 -10.25 -11.51 -17.61
CA GLU A 59 -11.00 -12.75 -17.50
C GLU A 59 -10.20 -13.68 -16.59
N PRO A 60 -10.65 -13.93 -15.34
CA PRO A 60 -9.90 -14.80 -14.44
C PRO A 60 -9.71 -16.20 -15.04
N ALA A 61 -8.56 -16.81 -14.77
CA ALA A 61 -8.33 -18.21 -15.12
C ALA A 61 -9.21 -19.17 -14.31
N ASP A 62 -9.69 -18.72 -13.14
CA ASP A 62 -10.60 -19.44 -12.28
C ASP A 62 -12.04 -18.92 -12.49
N GLU A 63 -12.93 -19.76 -13.00
CA GLU A 63 -14.34 -19.44 -13.30
C GLU A 63 -15.16 -19.01 -12.06
N SER A 64 -14.63 -19.21 -10.85
CA SER A 64 -15.26 -18.82 -9.59
C SER A 64 -15.14 -17.33 -9.29
N LEU A 65 -14.23 -16.62 -9.96
CA LEU A 65 -13.94 -15.21 -9.73
C LEU A 65 -14.71 -14.33 -10.73
N GLU A 66 -15.11 -13.15 -10.26
CA GLU A 66 -15.78 -12.17 -11.12
C GLU A 66 -14.78 -11.47 -12.05
N LEU A 67 -15.27 -11.06 -13.22
CA LEU A 67 -14.52 -10.29 -14.20
C LEU A 67 -14.14 -8.92 -13.60
N VAL A 68 -12.86 -8.60 -13.60
CA VAL A 68 -12.36 -7.33 -13.08
C VAL A 68 -12.15 -6.33 -14.22
N GLU A 69 -12.78 -5.16 -14.12
CA GLU A 69 -12.71 -4.11 -15.14
C GLU A 69 -11.87 -2.92 -14.67
N TYR A 70 -10.95 -2.49 -15.52
CA TYR A 70 -10.11 -1.31 -15.31
C TYR A 70 -10.39 -0.23 -16.34
N MET A 71 -10.45 1.02 -15.88
CA MET A 71 -10.66 2.19 -16.72
C MET A 71 -9.37 3.00 -16.86
N VAL A 72 -8.63 2.76 -17.94
CA VAL A 72 -7.34 3.40 -18.21
C VAL A 72 -7.53 4.68 -19.04
N PRO A 73 -7.00 5.84 -18.64
CA PRO A 73 -7.06 7.07 -19.43
C PRO A 73 -6.38 6.91 -20.80
N LYS A 74 -6.97 7.47 -21.86
CA LYS A 74 -6.34 7.53 -23.18
C LYS A 74 -5.06 8.36 -23.10
N GLY A 75 -3.98 7.84 -23.67
CA GLY A 75 -2.66 8.49 -23.67
C GLY A 75 -1.67 7.92 -22.64
N LYS A 76 -2.09 7.03 -21.78
CA LYS A 76 -1.16 6.23 -20.96
C LYS A 76 -0.71 4.97 -21.71
N HIS A 77 0.54 4.58 -21.51
CA HIS A 77 1.09 3.38 -22.10
C HIS A 77 0.52 2.14 -21.39
N ILE A 78 0.10 1.18 -22.19
CA ILE A 78 -0.44 -0.11 -21.73
C ILE A 78 0.55 -1.18 -22.22
N PRO A 79 1.30 -1.83 -21.33
CA PRO A 79 2.33 -2.78 -21.72
C PRO A 79 1.77 -4.14 -22.15
N VAL A 80 0.48 -4.39 -21.93
CA VAL A 80 -0.18 -5.67 -22.22
C VAL A 80 -1.00 -5.60 -23.50
N ALA A 81 -1.08 -6.71 -24.25
CA ALA A 81 -1.88 -6.88 -25.44
C ALA A 81 -3.15 -7.69 -25.17
N GLU A 82 -4.10 -7.63 -26.13
CA GLU A 82 -5.32 -8.43 -26.03
C GLU A 82 -5.01 -9.93 -26.12
N GLY A 83 -5.49 -10.69 -25.15
CA GLY A 83 -5.26 -12.13 -25.04
C GLY A 83 -4.00 -12.52 -24.27
N ASP A 84 -3.20 -11.55 -23.79
CA ASP A 84 -2.06 -11.84 -22.94
C ASP A 84 -2.53 -12.40 -21.58
N PHE A 85 -1.78 -13.36 -21.05
CA PHE A 85 -1.97 -13.85 -19.71
C PHE A 85 -1.19 -12.98 -18.73
N VAL A 86 -1.88 -12.42 -17.75
CA VAL A 86 -1.30 -11.60 -16.67
C VAL A 86 -1.45 -12.32 -15.34
N GLN A 87 -0.42 -12.17 -14.51
CA GLN A 87 -0.43 -12.66 -13.14
C GLN A 87 -0.81 -11.54 -12.17
N LYS A 88 -1.28 -11.94 -11.02
CA LYS A 88 -1.57 -11.02 -9.91
C LYS A 88 -0.33 -10.18 -9.57
N GLY A 89 -0.46 -8.86 -9.68
CA GLY A 89 0.64 -7.92 -9.48
C GLY A 89 1.31 -7.41 -10.75
N ASP A 90 0.99 -7.96 -11.94
CA ASP A 90 1.51 -7.46 -13.20
C ASP A 90 0.95 -6.08 -13.54
N TYR A 91 1.76 -5.27 -14.24
CA TYR A 91 1.37 -3.92 -14.64
C TYR A 91 0.43 -3.94 -15.85
N ILE A 92 -0.79 -3.45 -15.69
CA ILE A 92 -1.74 -3.21 -16.77
C ILE A 92 -1.51 -1.83 -17.38
N MET A 93 -1.11 -0.86 -16.57
CA MET A 93 -0.77 0.50 -17.00
C MET A 93 0.55 0.92 -16.34
N ASP A 94 1.44 1.50 -17.17
CA ASP A 94 2.71 2.04 -16.68
C ASP A 94 2.51 3.18 -15.69
N GLY A 95 3.37 3.24 -14.70
CA GLY A 95 3.38 4.28 -13.67
C GLY A 95 4.00 3.78 -12.37
N ASN A 96 3.83 4.57 -11.33
CA ASN A 96 4.24 4.18 -9.99
C ASN A 96 3.06 3.49 -9.28
N PRO A 97 3.18 2.23 -8.84
CA PRO A 97 2.09 1.56 -8.15
C PRO A 97 1.79 2.25 -6.82
N ALA A 98 0.52 2.32 -6.45
CA ALA A 98 0.14 2.84 -5.15
C ALA A 98 0.51 1.82 -4.06
N PRO A 99 1.17 2.22 -2.97
CA PRO A 99 1.57 1.29 -1.91
C PRO A 99 0.40 0.50 -1.32
N HIS A 100 -0.78 1.11 -1.24
CA HIS A 100 -1.99 0.44 -0.75
C HIS A 100 -2.46 -0.69 -1.67
N ASP A 101 -2.37 -0.48 -3.00
CA ASP A 101 -2.75 -1.50 -3.97
C ASP A 101 -1.77 -2.69 -3.91
N ILE A 102 -0.47 -2.43 -3.73
CA ILE A 102 0.53 -3.49 -3.52
C ILE A 102 0.21 -4.30 -2.26
N LEU A 103 -0.14 -3.62 -1.16
CA LEU A 103 -0.49 -4.31 0.08
C LEU A 103 -1.70 -5.22 -0.09
N ALA A 104 -2.75 -4.72 -0.71
CA ALA A 104 -3.99 -5.48 -0.91
C ALA A 104 -3.81 -6.66 -1.87
N ILE A 105 -3.01 -6.48 -2.92
CA ILE A 105 -2.86 -7.48 -3.98
C ILE A 105 -1.74 -8.45 -3.68
N MET A 106 -0.54 -7.95 -3.37
CA MET A 106 0.69 -8.77 -3.25
C MET A 106 1.08 -9.08 -1.80
N GLY A 107 0.50 -8.37 -0.83
CA GLY A 107 0.74 -8.59 0.60
C GLY A 107 1.88 -7.77 1.19
N ILE A 108 2.17 -8.04 2.49
CA ILE A 108 3.07 -7.24 3.32
C ILE A 108 4.52 -7.33 2.85
N GLU A 109 5.00 -8.53 2.49
CA GLU A 109 6.40 -8.75 2.11
C GLU A 109 6.75 -8.03 0.81
N ALA A 110 5.89 -8.15 -0.20
CA ALA A 110 6.08 -7.46 -1.48
C ALA A 110 6.07 -5.93 -1.31
N LEU A 111 5.17 -5.40 -0.47
CA LEU A 111 5.14 -3.97 -0.15
C LEU A 111 6.41 -3.53 0.57
N ALA A 112 6.89 -4.30 1.55
CA ALA A 112 8.10 -3.95 2.29
C ALA A 112 9.32 -3.86 1.36
N ASN A 113 9.50 -4.87 0.49
CA ASN A 113 10.57 -4.88 -0.50
C ASN A 113 10.45 -3.70 -1.47
N TYR A 114 9.27 -3.44 -2.00
CA TYR A 114 9.02 -2.30 -2.88
C TYR A 114 9.39 -0.96 -2.22
N MET A 115 8.96 -0.75 -0.97
CA MET A 115 9.25 0.48 -0.23
C MET A 115 10.75 0.67 0.02
N ILE A 116 11.45 -0.41 0.36
CA ILE A 116 12.90 -0.38 0.58
C ILE A 116 13.62 -0.05 -0.72
N ASP A 117 13.31 -0.73 -1.80
CA ASP A 117 13.95 -0.53 -3.10
C ASP A 117 13.73 0.88 -3.63
N GLU A 118 12.51 1.39 -3.62
CA GLU A 118 12.20 2.75 -4.08
C GLU A 118 12.92 3.84 -3.25
N VAL A 119 12.99 3.69 -1.93
CA VAL A 119 13.70 4.63 -1.07
C VAL A 119 15.22 4.54 -1.29
N GLN A 120 15.75 3.32 -1.37
CA GLN A 120 17.18 3.10 -1.61
C GLN A 120 17.63 3.63 -2.97
N ASP A 121 16.82 3.47 -4.00
CA ASP A 121 17.12 3.98 -5.33
C ASP A 121 17.29 5.50 -5.33
N VAL A 122 16.42 6.22 -4.63
CA VAL A 122 16.55 7.68 -4.48
C VAL A 122 17.88 8.05 -3.79
N TYR A 123 18.25 7.37 -2.71
CA TYR A 123 19.48 7.65 -1.99
C TYR A 123 20.73 7.22 -2.77
N ARG A 124 20.69 6.07 -3.45
CA ARG A 124 21.78 5.57 -4.31
C ARG A 124 22.07 6.52 -5.47
N LEU A 125 21.03 7.09 -6.10
CA LEU A 125 21.18 8.09 -7.16
C LEU A 125 21.90 9.36 -6.67
N GLN A 126 21.80 9.68 -5.39
CA GLN A 126 22.50 10.81 -4.75
C GLN A 126 23.83 10.41 -4.15
N GLY A 127 24.30 9.17 -4.35
CA GLY A 127 25.56 8.67 -3.82
C GLY A 127 25.58 8.37 -2.32
N VAL A 128 24.42 8.40 -1.67
CA VAL A 128 24.28 8.11 -0.23
C VAL A 128 24.03 6.62 -0.02
N LYS A 129 24.88 5.99 0.81
CA LYS A 129 24.72 4.58 1.20
C LYS A 129 24.03 4.49 2.56
N ILE A 130 22.87 3.87 2.59
CA ILE A 130 22.08 3.60 3.80
C ILE A 130 21.88 2.10 3.90
N ASN A 131 21.93 1.56 5.11
CA ASN A 131 21.60 0.16 5.36
C ASN A 131 20.10 -0.02 5.39
N ASP A 132 19.60 -1.06 4.73
CA ASP A 132 18.16 -1.36 4.58
C ASP A 132 17.41 -1.43 5.90
N LYS A 133 18.08 -1.92 6.97
CA LYS A 133 17.48 -2.03 8.31
C LYS A 133 16.90 -0.71 8.85
N HIS A 134 17.45 0.45 8.46
CA HIS A 134 16.93 1.76 8.89
C HIS A 134 15.57 2.07 8.25
N ILE A 135 15.38 1.62 7.00
CA ILE A 135 14.13 1.76 6.27
C ILE A 135 13.13 0.71 6.75
N GLU A 136 13.58 -0.53 6.93
CA GLU A 136 12.77 -1.64 7.42
C GLU A 136 12.09 -1.34 8.77
N VAL A 137 12.82 -0.70 9.70
CA VAL A 137 12.26 -0.29 10.99
C VAL A 137 11.09 0.68 10.81
N ILE A 138 11.21 1.62 9.88
CA ILE A 138 10.13 2.60 9.59
C ILE A 138 8.94 1.89 8.95
N VAL A 139 9.17 1.08 7.93
CA VAL A 139 8.12 0.32 7.23
C VAL A 139 7.38 -0.60 8.19
N ARG A 140 8.10 -1.26 9.11
CA ARG A 140 7.48 -2.08 10.16
C ARG A 140 6.51 -1.29 11.03
N GLN A 141 6.85 -0.05 11.39
CA GLN A 141 5.95 0.80 12.17
C GLN A 141 4.73 1.27 11.37
N MET A 142 4.89 1.47 10.05
CA MET A 142 3.79 1.81 9.16
C MET A 142 2.79 0.66 8.97
N LEU A 143 3.23 -0.59 9.11
CA LEU A 143 2.44 -1.82 8.93
C LEU A 143 2.00 -2.47 10.25
N GLN A 144 2.19 -1.79 11.38
CA GLN A 144 1.91 -2.35 12.70
C GLN A 144 0.42 -2.53 12.97
N LYS A 145 -0.43 -1.73 12.34
CA LYS A 145 -1.86 -1.69 12.60
C LYS A 145 -2.65 -2.57 11.63
N TRP A 146 -3.73 -3.14 12.16
CA TRP A 146 -4.72 -3.89 11.42
C TRP A 146 -6.07 -3.20 11.52
N GLU A 147 -6.81 -3.17 10.44
CA GLU A 147 -8.19 -2.68 10.40
C GLU A 147 -9.14 -3.87 10.55
N ILE A 148 -10.12 -3.72 11.43
CA ILE A 148 -11.12 -4.77 11.69
C ILE A 148 -12.20 -4.71 10.62
N ALA A 149 -12.25 -5.73 9.76
CA ALA A 149 -13.31 -5.88 8.75
C ALA A 149 -14.60 -6.40 9.37
N GLU A 150 -14.50 -7.43 10.22
CA GLU A 150 -15.61 -8.01 10.97
C GLU A 150 -15.21 -8.24 12.43
N SER A 151 -16.06 -7.81 13.35
CA SER A 151 -15.77 -7.91 14.80
C SER A 151 -15.99 -9.31 15.38
N GLY A 152 -16.78 -10.17 14.71
CA GLY A 152 -17.16 -11.47 15.28
C GLY A 152 -17.77 -11.32 16.67
N ASP A 153 -17.39 -12.23 17.58
CA ASP A 153 -17.81 -12.22 19.00
C ASP A 153 -16.73 -11.61 19.92
N THR A 154 -15.85 -10.77 19.35
CA THR A 154 -14.80 -10.04 20.09
C THR A 154 -15.30 -8.69 20.61
N THR A 155 -14.48 -8.05 21.45
CA THR A 155 -14.76 -6.68 21.96
C THR A 155 -14.30 -5.58 21.00
N LEU A 156 -13.75 -5.95 19.83
CA LEU A 156 -13.25 -5.01 18.83
C LEU A 156 -14.38 -4.43 18.00
N LEU A 157 -14.22 -3.21 17.51
CA LEU A 157 -15.21 -2.54 16.67
C LEU A 157 -14.82 -2.61 15.19
N LYS A 158 -15.81 -2.74 14.32
CA LYS A 158 -15.59 -2.68 12.88
C LYS A 158 -15.01 -1.32 12.46
N GLY A 159 -13.92 -1.34 11.66
CA GLY A 159 -13.19 -0.16 11.22
C GLY A 159 -12.21 0.40 12.25
N GLU A 160 -12.00 -0.29 13.38
CA GLU A 160 -11.02 0.10 14.38
C GLU A 160 -9.61 -0.33 13.94
N HIS A 161 -8.61 0.54 14.21
CA HIS A 161 -7.19 0.23 13.97
C HIS A 161 -6.54 -0.27 15.25
N VAL A 162 -6.23 -1.55 15.30
CA VAL A 162 -5.64 -2.20 16.46
C VAL A 162 -4.24 -2.73 16.16
N ASP A 163 -3.42 -2.88 17.20
CA ASP A 163 -2.13 -3.57 17.05
C ASP A 163 -2.36 -5.06 16.81
N LYS A 164 -1.52 -5.67 15.95
CA LYS A 164 -1.62 -7.10 15.66
C LYS A 164 -1.65 -7.97 16.92
N ALA A 165 -0.82 -7.64 17.91
CA ALA A 165 -0.78 -8.38 19.19
C ALA A 165 -2.10 -8.30 19.97
N GLU A 166 -2.79 -7.16 19.93
CA GLU A 166 -4.09 -6.96 20.55
C GLU A 166 -5.20 -7.70 19.81
N PHE A 167 -5.14 -7.68 18.49
CA PHE A 167 -6.02 -8.45 17.60
C PHE A 167 -5.90 -9.96 17.87
N ASP A 168 -4.67 -10.49 17.90
CA ASP A 168 -4.40 -11.90 18.17
C ASP A 168 -4.90 -12.30 19.57
N ALA A 169 -4.64 -11.49 20.60
CA ALA A 169 -5.09 -11.74 21.97
C ALA A 169 -6.63 -11.70 22.12
N ALA A 170 -7.31 -10.81 21.37
CA ALA A 170 -8.77 -10.76 21.36
C ALA A 170 -9.36 -12.00 20.68
N ASN A 171 -8.75 -12.48 19.60
CA ASN A 171 -9.16 -13.68 18.89
C ASN A 171 -8.94 -14.95 19.74
N GLU A 172 -7.82 -15.07 20.44
CA GLU A 172 -7.59 -16.17 21.38
C GLU A 172 -8.66 -16.23 22.49
N LYS A 173 -9.02 -15.07 23.04
CA LYS A 173 -10.10 -14.98 24.04
C LYS A 173 -11.46 -15.37 23.48
N ALA A 174 -11.77 -15.00 22.25
CA ALA A 174 -13.02 -15.37 21.60
C ALA A 174 -13.07 -16.87 21.33
N LEU A 175 -12.00 -17.44 20.78
CA LEU A 175 -11.88 -18.88 20.50
C LEU A 175 -11.95 -19.72 21.80
N SER A 176 -11.31 -19.29 22.89
CA SER A 176 -11.38 -19.99 24.20
C SER A 176 -12.79 -20.04 24.77
N LYS A 177 -13.66 -19.12 24.39
CA LYS A 177 -15.08 -19.08 24.76
C LYS A 177 -16.00 -19.77 23.74
N GLY A 178 -15.44 -20.33 22.66
CA GLY A 178 -16.21 -20.96 21.58
C GLY A 178 -16.91 -19.99 20.66
N GLY A 179 -16.53 -18.70 20.68
CA GLY A 179 -17.06 -17.66 19.81
C GLY A 179 -16.33 -17.56 18.46
N ARG A 180 -16.88 -16.78 17.56
CA ARG A 180 -16.28 -16.50 16.24
C ARG A 180 -15.16 -15.44 16.39
N PRO A 181 -13.96 -15.68 15.81
CA PRO A 181 -12.90 -14.70 15.83
C PRO A 181 -13.24 -13.49 14.95
N ALA A 182 -12.62 -12.34 15.26
CA ALA A 182 -12.67 -11.18 14.38
C ALA A 182 -11.83 -11.42 13.12
N GLN A 183 -12.24 -10.82 12.01
CA GLN A 183 -11.47 -10.76 10.77
C GLN A 183 -10.91 -9.36 10.60
N GLY A 184 -9.64 -9.27 10.21
CA GLY A 184 -8.97 -8.00 10.00
C GLY A 184 -7.92 -8.10 8.90
N GLU A 185 -7.62 -6.96 8.31
CA GLU A 185 -6.65 -6.82 7.24
C GLU A 185 -5.52 -5.88 7.66
N PRO A 186 -4.28 -6.14 7.21
CA PRO A 186 -3.18 -5.24 7.48
C PRO A 186 -3.41 -3.91 6.76
N ILE A 187 -3.21 -2.79 7.46
CA ILE A 187 -3.34 -1.46 6.89
C ILE A 187 -1.98 -0.75 6.84
N LEU A 188 -1.73 -0.04 5.75
CA LEU A 188 -0.57 0.83 5.62
C LEU A 188 -0.91 2.24 6.11
N LEU A 189 -0.24 2.68 7.16
CA LEU A 189 -0.35 4.04 7.68
C LEU A 189 0.87 4.87 7.27
N GLY A 190 0.65 6.13 6.87
CA GLY A 190 1.74 7.08 6.74
C GLY A 190 2.42 7.34 8.10
N ILE A 191 3.69 7.75 8.09
CA ILE A 191 4.46 7.96 9.33
C ILE A 191 3.81 8.93 10.29
N THR A 192 3.16 9.98 9.78
CA THR A 192 2.43 10.95 10.61
C THR A 192 1.27 10.29 11.36
N LYS A 193 0.42 9.54 10.66
CA LYS A 193 -0.69 8.80 11.27
C LYS A 193 -0.19 7.73 12.24
N ALA A 194 0.82 6.96 11.85
CA ALA A 194 1.41 5.93 12.70
C ALA A 194 1.96 6.52 14.01
N SER A 195 2.61 7.69 13.94
CA SER A 195 3.14 8.39 15.12
C SER A 195 2.05 8.95 16.05
N LEU A 196 0.91 9.35 15.51
CA LEU A 196 -0.21 9.85 16.30
C LEU A 196 -1.09 8.73 16.90
N GLN A 197 -1.10 7.56 16.30
CA GLN A 197 -1.88 6.40 16.75
C GLN A 197 -1.08 5.44 17.66
N THR A 198 -0.06 5.93 18.35
CA THR A 198 0.70 5.14 19.33
C THR A 198 -0.08 4.94 20.61
N ARG A 199 0.28 3.90 21.39
CA ARG A 199 -0.32 3.66 22.71
C ARG A 199 -0.06 4.79 23.71
N SER A 200 1.11 5.44 23.60
CA SER A 200 1.49 6.53 24.48
C SER A 200 0.97 7.87 23.92
N PHE A 201 -0.04 8.42 24.55
CA PHE A 201 -0.55 9.74 24.20
C PHE A 201 0.47 10.85 24.40
N ILE A 202 1.45 10.69 25.33
CA ILE A 202 2.55 11.62 25.54
C ILE A 202 3.46 11.67 24.32
N SER A 203 3.80 10.51 23.74
CA SER A 203 4.59 10.42 22.51
C SER A 203 3.85 11.11 21.35
N ALA A 204 2.58 10.86 21.18
CA ALA A 204 1.77 11.48 20.15
C ALA A 204 1.69 13.01 20.33
N ALA A 205 1.46 13.47 21.56
CA ALA A 205 1.39 14.90 21.89
C ALA A 205 2.71 15.65 21.69
N SER A 206 3.85 14.96 21.91
CA SER A 206 5.17 15.55 21.66
C SER A 206 5.51 15.69 20.18
N PHE A 207 4.85 14.92 19.32
CA PHE A 207 5.11 14.94 17.87
C PHE A 207 4.32 16.04 17.16
N GLN A 208 3.00 16.01 17.18
CA GLN A 208 2.10 16.98 16.55
C GLN A 208 0.75 17.05 17.26
N GLU A 209 -0.01 18.11 16.98
CA GLU A 209 -1.38 18.30 17.48
C GLU A 209 -1.52 18.15 18.99
N THR A 210 -0.57 18.71 19.75
CA THR A 210 -0.45 18.55 21.21
C THR A 210 -1.78 18.78 21.93
N THR A 211 -2.46 19.89 21.65
CA THR A 211 -3.73 20.24 22.32
C THR A 211 -4.83 19.22 22.02
N ARG A 212 -4.96 18.79 20.78
CA ARG A 212 -5.97 17.81 20.36
C ARG A 212 -5.73 16.46 21.02
N VAL A 213 -4.49 15.97 20.97
CA VAL A 213 -4.11 14.67 21.55
C VAL A 213 -4.33 14.66 23.06
N LEU A 214 -3.93 15.72 23.78
CA LEU A 214 -4.12 15.82 25.22
C LEU A 214 -5.61 15.93 25.60
N THR A 215 -6.40 16.66 24.83
CA THR A 215 -7.84 16.77 25.06
C THR A 215 -8.53 15.42 24.87
N GLU A 216 -8.24 14.72 23.76
CA GLU A 216 -8.80 13.39 23.50
C GLU A 216 -8.39 12.38 24.57
N ALA A 217 -7.12 12.38 24.98
CA ALA A 217 -6.63 11.51 26.04
C ALA A 217 -7.32 11.77 27.39
N SER A 218 -7.54 13.05 27.71
CA SER A 218 -8.25 13.47 28.93
C SER A 218 -9.71 13.02 28.92
N VAL A 219 -10.41 13.23 27.80
CA VAL A 219 -11.83 12.83 27.67
C VAL A 219 -11.99 11.30 27.72
N GLN A 220 -11.07 10.55 27.10
CA GLN A 220 -11.09 9.08 27.08
C GLN A 220 -10.50 8.45 28.36
N GLY A 221 -9.94 9.23 29.26
CA GLY A 221 -9.31 8.71 30.49
C GLY A 221 -8.10 7.82 30.22
N LYS A 222 -7.36 8.03 29.14
CA LYS A 222 -6.15 7.26 28.83
C LYS A 222 -5.08 7.50 29.90
N ARG A 223 -4.41 6.41 30.31
CA ARG A 223 -3.32 6.42 31.29
C ARG A 223 -1.99 6.06 30.64
#